data_b79fc83c61b3e3dcca9cff31b77cadb1
#
_entry.id   b79fc83c61b3e3dcca9cff31b77cadb1
#
_cell.length_a   1.000
_cell.length_b   1.000
_cell.length_c   1.000
_cell.angle_alpha   90.00
_cell.angle_beta   90.00
_cell.angle_gamma   90.00
#
_symmetry.space_group_name_H-M   'P 1'
#
loop_
_entity.id
_entity.type
_entity.pdbx_description
1 polymer ?
#
loop_
_entity_poly.entity_id
_entity_poly.type
_entity_poly.pdbx_seq_one_letter_code
_entity_poly.pdbx_strand_id
1 'polypeptide(L)'
;MPKFTRTKQTTRRARTLRRNVSKTEHKLWPYLRGSQMTVPFRRQDPVEGYFLDYACIPLKLGIEIDGPWHSAKYDARRDETLKLKGWTILRFSVQAVDEELDGVLTAIGDMIHNLKSAP
;
A
#
# COMPACT_ATOMS: atom_id res chain seq x y z
N MET A 1 -9.12 -19.51 5.82
CA MET A 1 -8.93 -18.48 4.81
C MET A 1 -9.01 -19.06 3.42
N PRO A 2 -9.88 -18.54 2.57
CA PRO A 2 -9.98 -19.06 1.22
C PRO A 2 -8.71 -18.81 0.43
N LYS A 3 -8.23 -19.84 -0.22
CA LYS A 3 -7.09 -19.71 -1.11
C LYS A 3 -7.58 -19.27 -2.48
N PHE A 4 -6.92 -18.30 -3.05
CA PHE A 4 -7.19 -17.90 -4.42
C PHE A 4 -6.72 -18.99 -5.36
N THR A 5 -7.65 -19.56 -6.12
CA THR A 5 -7.29 -20.44 -7.22
C THR A 5 -7.01 -19.55 -8.42
N ARG A 6 -5.74 -19.46 -8.82
CA ARG A 6 -5.36 -18.63 -9.95
C ARG A 6 -5.37 -19.42 -11.23
N THR A 7 -6.08 -18.93 -12.23
CA THR A 7 -5.98 -19.46 -13.58
C THR A 7 -4.69 -18.95 -14.22
N LYS A 8 -4.23 -19.57 -15.30
CA LYS A 8 -3.07 -19.10 -16.05
C LYS A 8 -3.24 -17.66 -16.52
N GLN A 9 -4.45 -17.31 -16.97
CA GLN A 9 -4.76 -15.97 -17.45
C GLN A 9 -4.68 -14.95 -16.32
N THR A 10 -5.22 -15.28 -15.16
CA THR A 10 -5.17 -14.41 -13.98
C THR A 10 -3.74 -14.19 -13.53
N THR A 11 -2.91 -15.26 -13.55
CA THR A 11 -1.50 -15.16 -13.17
C THR A 11 -0.72 -14.26 -14.12
N ARG A 12 -0.96 -14.41 -15.45
CA ARG A 12 -0.31 -13.57 -16.46
C ARG A 12 -0.67 -12.11 -16.31
N ARG A 13 -1.94 -11.83 -16.08
CA ARG A 13 -2.45 -10.48 -15.83
C ARG A 13 -1.82 -9.88 -14.59
N ALA A 14 -1.76 -10.65 -13.51
CA ALA A 14 -1.15 -10.20 -12.27
C ALA A 14 0.33 -9.85 -12.45
N ARG A 15 1.07 -10.63 -13.25
CA ARG A 15 2.48 -10.33 -13.54
C ARG A 15 2.66 -9.02 -14.29
N THR A 16 1.81 -8.75 -15.27
CA THR A 16 1.87 -7.51 -16.06
C THR A 16 1.56 -6.31 -15.16
N LEU A 17 0.52 -6.40 -14.36
CA LEU A 17 0.13 -5.36 -13.42
C LEU A 17 1.23 -5.10 -12.39
N ARG A 18 1.82 -6.16 -11.88
CA ARG A 18 2.88 -6.08 -10.88
C ARG A 18 4.11 -5.36 -11.43
N ARG A 19 4.46 -5.56 -12.70
CA ARG A 19 5.59 -4.87 -13.32
C ARG A 19 5.39 -3.37 -13.40
N ASN A 20 4.18 -2.92 -13.73
CA ASN A 20 3.88 -1.49 -13.82
C ASN A 20 3.91 -0.83 -12.44
N VAL A 21 3.37 -1.50 -11.43
CA VAL A 21 3.40 -1.00 -10.06
C VAL A 21 4.81 -1.03 -9.49
N SER A 22 5.61 -2.06 -9.84
CA SER A 22 6.98 -2.21 -9.34
C SER A 22 7.88 -1.03 -9.70
N LYS A 23 7.72 -0.45 -10.88
CA LYS A 23 8.50 0.73 -11.27
C LYS A 23 8.19 1.91 -10.35
N THR A 24 6.92 2.09 -10.01
CA THR A 24 6.48 3.16 -9.13
C THR A 24 6.89 2.87 -7.68
N GLU A 25 6.81 1.61 -7.26
CA GLU A 25 7.27 1.21 -5.93
C GLU A 25 8.76 1.50 -5.75
N HIS A 26 9.57 1.31 -6.80
CA HIS A 26 10.99 1.61 -6.74
C HIS A 26 11.27 3.10 -6.56
N LYS A 27 10.35 3.97 -6.93
CA LYS A 27 10.50 5.41 -6.70
C LYS A 27 10.18 5.80 -5.26
N LEU A 28 9.23 5.11 -4.66
CA LEU A 28 8.79 5.44 -3.31
C LEU A 28 9.60 4.74 -2.22
N TRP A 29 10.00 3.50 -2.44
CA TRP A 29 10.71 2.71 -1.44
C TRP A 29 11.98 3.35 -0.89
N PRO A 30 12.84 4.01 -1.70
CA PRO A 30 14.03 4.66 -1.15
C PRO A 30 13.75 5.66 -0.03
N TYR A 31 12.56 6.25 -0.01
CA TYR A 31 12.16 7.22 1.02
C TYR A 31 11.53 6.58 2.24
N LEU A 32 11.05 5.35 2.12
CA LEU A 32 10.37 4.64 3.22
C LEU A 32 11.30 3.70 3.96
N ARG A 33 12.25 3.12 3.27
CA ARG A 33 13.15 2.11 3.85
C ARG A 33 14.05 2.72 4.92
N GLY A 34 14.53 1.86 5.84
CA GLY A 34 15.50 2.30 6.84
C GLY A 34 14.95 3.29 7.84
N SER A 35 13.66 3.30 8.05
CA SER A 35 12.99 4.18 9.01
C SER A 35 13.24 5.67 8.76
N GLN A 36 13.48 6.04 7.51
CA GLN A 36 13.75 7.44 7.15
C GLN A 36 12.57 8.36 7.48
N MET A 37 11.35 7.84 7.54
CA MET A 37 10.18 8.59 7.95
C MET A 37 9.87 8.42 9.43
N THR A 38 10.87 8.08 10.23
CA THR A 38 10.83 7.86 11.68
C THR A 38 10.10 6.59 12.12
N VAL A 39 9.57 5.80 11.17
CA VAL A 39 8.91 4.53 11.46
C VAL A 39 9.36 3.49 10.43
N PRO A 40 9.33 2.20 10.80
CA PRO A 40 9.75 1.14 9.87
C PRO A 40 8.62 0.78 8.92
N PHE A 41 8.97 0.61 7.64
CA PHE A 41 8.05 0.09 6.63
C PHE A 41 8.59 -1.22 6.07
N ARG A 42 7.68 -2.14 5.79
CA ARG A 42 7.95 -3.39 5.08
C ARG A 42 7.26 -3.35 3.72
N ARG A 43 7.86 -4.00 2.74
CA ARG A 43 7.28 -4.12 1.40
C ARG A 43 6.52 -5.42 1.26
N GLN A 44 5.43 -5.39 0.48
CA GLN A 44 4.69 -6.59 0.10
C GLN A 44 4.34 -7.45 1.31
N ASP A 45 3.89 -6.81 2.38
CA ASP A 45 3.66 -7.50 3.64
C ASP A 45 2.24 -8.06 3.71
N PRO A 46 2.07 -9.33 4.09
CA PRO A 46 0.74 -9.89 4.30
C PRO A 46 0.15 -9.37 5.62
N VAL A 47 -1.01 -8.74 5.52
CA VAL A 47 -1.74 -8.20 6.66
C VAL A 47 -3.18 -8.66 6.58
N GLU A 48 -3.64 -9.40 7.58
CA GLU A 48 -5.01 -9.91 7.66
C GLU A 48 -5.47 -10.65 6.40
N GLY A 49 -4.54 -11.35 5.75
CA GLY A 49 -4.84 -12.09 4.52
C GLY A 49 -4.74 -11.31 3.23
N TYR A 50 -4.39 -10.05 3.31
CA TYR A 50 -4.18 -9.19 2.14
C TYR A 50 -2.73 -8.75 2.07
N PHE A 51 -2.22 -8.51 0.85
CA PHE A 51 -0.89 -7.95 0.68
C PHE A 51 -0.99 -6.44 0.54
N LEU A 52 -0.22 -5.74 1.36
CA LEU A 52 -0.08 -4.29 1.25
C LEU A 52 1.25 -3.99 0.57
N ASP A 53 1.26 -2.98 -0.30
CA ASP A 53 2.51 -2.59 -0.96
C ASP A 53 3.56 -2.19 0.07
N TYR A 54 3.16 -1.39 1.06
CA TYR A 54 4.02 -1.05 2.19
C TYR A 54 3.19 -1.09 3.47
N ALA A 55 3.78 -1.57 4.54
CA ALA A 55 3.10 -1.65 5.82
C ALA A 55 4.01 -1.22 6.96
N CYS A 56 3.51 -0.33 7.81
CA CYS A 56 4.12 0.03 9.06
C CYS A 56 3.31 -0.65 10.18
N ILE A 57 3.83 -1.75 10.70
CA ILE A 57 3.10 -2.56 11.67
C ILE A 57 2.84 -1.80 12.99
N PRO A 58 3.82 -1.10 13.58
CA PRO A 58 3.59 -0.39 14.85
C PRO A 58 2.44 0.61 14.81
N LEU A 59 2.23 1.26 13.68
CA LEU A 59 1.16 2.25 13.54
C LEU A 59 -0.09 1.71 12.84
N LYS A 60 -0.02 0.48 12.35
CA LYS A 60 -1.06 -0.11 11.50
C LYS A 60 -1.41 0.81 10.34
N LEU A 61 -0.37 1.25 9.66
CA LEU A 61 -0.48 2.13 8.49
C LEU A 61 -0.07 1.37 7.26
N GLY A 62 -0.97 1.27 6.30
CA GLY A 62 -0.70 0.67 5.00
C GLY A 62 -0.65 1.74 3.91
N ILE A 63 0.22 1.55 2.95
CA ILE A 63 0.32 2.42 1.78
C ILE A 63 0.17 1.56 0.55
N GLU A 64 -0.71 1.98 -0.35
CA GLU A 64 -1.02 1.29 -1.58
C GLU A 64 -0.84 2.19 -2.77
N ILE A 65 -0.29 1.65 -3.84
CA ILE A 65 -0.18 2.35 -5.11
C ILE A 65 -1.25 1.79 -6.04
N ASP A 66 -2.21 2.64 -6.43
CA ASP A 66 -3.33 2.22 -7.26
C ASP A 66 -2.99 2.30 -8.73
N GLY A 67 -3.24 1.19 -9.43
CA GLY A 67 -3.24 1.15 -10.88
C GLY A 67 -4.67 1.23 -11.42
N PRO A 68 -4.83 1.42 -12.73
CA PRO A 68 -6.14 1.58 -13.35
C PRO A 68 -7.00 0.32 -13.35
N TRP A 69 -6.45 -0.81 -12.94
CA TRP A 69 -7.12 -2.11 -12.95
C TRP A 69 -7.72 -2.49 -11.60
N HIS A 70 -7.71 -1.61 -10.63
CA HIS A 70 -8.24 -1.91 -9.32
C HIS A 70 -9.74 -2.16 -9.36
N SER A 71 -10.17 -3.22 -8.68
CA SER A 71 -11.60 -3.48 -8.50
C SER A 71 -12.09 -2.69 -7.29
N ALA A 72 -12.99 -1.74 -7.52
CA ALA A 72 -13.55 -0.93 -6.44
C ALA A 72 -14.26 -1.79 -5.40
N LYS A 73 -14.93 -2.86 -5.84
CA LYS A 73 -15.65 -3.76 -4.94
C LYS A 73 -14.68 -4.55 -4.05
N TYR A 74 -13.61 -5.07 -4.64
CA TYR A 74 -12.58 -5.79 -3.89
C TYR A 74 -11.91 -4.87 -2.88
N ASP A 75 -11.55 -3.67 -3.33
CA ASP A 75 -10.88 -2.69 -2.48
C ASP A 75 -11.76 -2.27 -1.30
N ALA A 76 -13.06 -2.10 -1.52
CA ALA A 76 -13.99 -1.73 -0.46
C ALA A 76 -14.06 -2.81 0.62
N ARG A 77 -14.12 -4.09 0.23
CA ARG A 77 -14.14 -5.20 1.19
C ARG A 77 -12.86 -5.29 1.99
N ARG A 78 -11.72 -5.16 1.29
CA ARG A 78 -10.42 -5.20 1.92
C ARG A 78 -10.26 -4.05 2.91
N ASP A 79 -10.62 -2.86 2.50
CA ASP A 79 -10.51 -1.67 3.32
C ASP A 79 -11.36 -1.76 4.57
N GLU A 80 -12.58 -2.26 4.44
CA GLU A 80 -13.46 -2.46 5.58
C GLU A 80 -12.87 -3.45 6.58
N THR A 81 -12.36 -4.59 6.09
CA THR A 81 -11.72 -5.58 6.93
C THR A 81 -10.52 -4.99 7.67
N LEU A 82 -9.65 -4.29 6.95
CA LEU A 82 -8.46 -3.70 7.55
C LEU A 82 -8.81 -2.59 8.53
N LYS A 83 -9.81 -1.78 8.21
CA LYS A 83 -10.28 -0.71 9.10
C LYS A 83 -10.82 -1.29 10.41
N LEU A 84 -11.58 -2.38 10.34
CA LEU A 84 -12.09 -3.05 11.54
C LEU A 84 -10.97 -3.60 12.42
N LYS A 85 -9.83 -3.90 11.83
CA LYS A 85 -8.64 -4.36 12.55
C LYS A 85 -7.72 -3.22 12.99
N GLY A 86 -8.16 -1.98 12.82
CA GLY A 86 -7.43 -0.81 13.26
C GLY A 86 -6.44 -0.24 12.26
N TRP A 87 -6.48 -0.69 11.02
CA TRP A 87 -5.56 -0.22 9.99
C TRP A 87 -6.06 1.05 9.31
N THR A 88 -5.11 1.93 9.01
CA THR A 88 -5.31 3.11 8.17
C THR A 88 -4.62 2.85 6.85
N ILE A 89 -5.34 3.01 5.74
CA ILE A 89 -4.78 2.78 4.41
C ILE A 89 -4.73 4.09 3.64
N LEU A 90 -3.55 4.44 3.18
CA LEU A 90 -3.35 5.57 2.27
C LEU A 90 -3.17 5.03 0.86
N ARG A 91 -3.87 5.63 -0.09
CA ARG A 91 -3.78 5.26 -1.50
C ARG A 91 -3.27 6.42 -2.32
N PHE A 92 -2.32 6.11 -3.18
CA PHE A 92 -1.78 7.07 -4.12
C PHE A 92 -1.81 6.46 -5.50
N SER A 93 -2.18 7.25 -6.50
CA SER A 93 -2.12 6.79 -7.88
C SER A 93 -0.67 6.68 -8.34
N VAL A 94 -0.43 5.86 -9.36
CA VAL A 94 0.87 5.79 -10.03
C VAL A 94 1.28 7.20 -10.48
N GLN A 95 0.34 7.95 -11.05
CA GLN A 95 0.60 9.31 -11.52
C GLN A 95 1.04 10.23 -10.38
N ALA A 96 0.40 10.16 -9.23
CA ALA A 96 0.77 11.01 -8.09
C ALA A 96 2.19 10.72 -7.62
N VAL A 97 2.58 9.45 -7.52
CA VAL A 97 3.94 9.09 -7.12
C VAL A 97 4.95 9.54 -8.17
N ASP A 98 4.62 9.39 -9.45
CA ASP A 98 5.53 9.73 -10.54
C ASP A 98 5.69 11.24 -10.71
N GLU A 99 4.64 12.01 -10.53
CA GLU A 99 4.61 13.45 -10.85
C GLU A 99 4.54 14.37 -9.62
N GLU A 100 4.07 13.85 -8.48
CA GLU A 100 3.85 14.65 -7.28
C GLU A 100 4.44 13.97 -6.04
N LEU A 101 5.65 13.46 -6.17
CA LEU A 101 6.29 12.69 -5.09
C LEU A 101 6.38 13.46 -3.79
N ASP A 102 6.71 14.75 -3.84
CA ASP A 102 6.80 15.58 -2.63
C ASP A 102 5.47 15.63 -1.89
N GLY A 103 4.37 15.76 -2.62
CA GLY A 103 3.03 15.75 -2.03
C GLY A 103 2.69 14.41 -1.41
N VAL A 104 3.08 13.32 -2.06
CA VAL A 104 2.88 11.97 -1.53
C VAL A 104 3.64 11.80 -0.23
N LEU A 105 4.91 12.18 -0.19
CA LEU A 105 5.74 12.06 0.99
C LEU A 105 5.22 12.94 2.14
N THR A 106 4.74 14.13 1.82
CA THR A 106 4.12 15.01 2.82
C THR A 106 2.88 14.37 3.42
N ALA A 107 2.01 13.79 2.59
CA ALA A 107 0.80 13.13 3.07
C ALA A 107 1.13 11.94 3.97
N ILE A 108 2.14 11.16 3.62
CA ILE A 108 2.58 10.04 4.44
C ILE A 108 3.12 10.54 5.78
N GLY A 109 3.98 11.57 5.75
CA GLY A 109 4.54 12.16 6.96
C GLY A 109 3.48 12.73 7.90
N ASP A 110 2.48 13.40 7.34
CA ASP A 110 1.37 13.96 8.12
C ASP A 110 0.56 12.85 8.78
N MET A 111 0.29 11.77 8.07
CA MET A 111 -0.44 10.64 8.64
C MET A 111 0.36 9.97 9.75
N ILE A 112 1.67 9.78 9.56
CA ILE A 112 2.53 9.23 10.61
C ILE A 112 2.45 10.10 11.86
N HIS A 113 2.56 11.41 11.70
CA HIS A 113 2.46 12.34 12.81
C HIS A 113 1.12 12.21 13.54
N ASN A 114 0.04 12.17 12.77
CA ASN A 114 -1.30 12.04 13.35
C ASN A 114 -1.49 10.73 14.11
N LEU A 115 -0.99 9.62 13.56
CA LEU A 115 -1.13 8.32 14.20
C LEU A 115 -0.27 8.20 15.47
N LYS A 116 0.91 8.84 15.49
CA LYS A 116 1.75 8.86 16.69
C LYS A 116 1.14 9.72 17.79
N SER A 117 0.39 10.75 17.43
CA SER A 117 -0.24 11.67 18.37
C SER A 117 -1.58 11.17 18.88
N ALA A 118 -2.12 10.09 18.30
CA ALA A 118 -3.41 9.53 18.71
C ALA A 118 -3.29 8.92 20.12
N PRO A 119 -4.32 9.13 20.97
CA PRO A 119 -4.33 8.53 22.31
C PRO A 119 -4.50 7.02 22.28
#